data_63c75d56a3c9d26b4c0af794c8f0bf16
#
_entry.id   63c75d56a3c9d26b4c0af794c8f0bf16
#
_cell.length_a   1.000
_cell.length_b   1.000
_cell.length_c   1.000
_cell.angle_alpha   90.00
_cell.angle_beta   90.00
_cell.angle_gamma   90.00
#
_symmetry.space_group_name_H-M   'P 1'
#
loop_
_entity.id
_entity.type
_entity.pdbx_description
1 polymer ?
#
loop_
_entity_poly.entity_id
_entity_poly.type
_entity_poly.pdbx_seq_one_letter_code
_entity_poly.pdbx_strand_id
1 'polypeptide(L)'
;GADNGWDPVPLSFYNNGGQVPPHKEGDAPRDALAYMGISYNAELFLASLIFDGVFTKFPDLRIGVVELGASWIISWMKHLNQSYRAFRRLQDLSHVKLLPSEYVMKHIKITPFPGEDIGWLLNNGCSELLMFASDYPHHEGTDDPIDRFEKTMADVSEEKKKNFYSDNFKKLLAGSI
;
A
#
# COMPACT_ATOMS: atom_id res chain seq x y z
N GLY A 1 -12.20 -9.41 12.74
CA GLY A 1 -11.51 -10.66 12.65
C GLY A 1 -11.71 -11.38 11.33
N ALA A 2 -10.80 -12.21 10.96
CA ALA A 2 -10.76 -12.98 9.72
C ALA A 2 -12.02 -13.85 9.48
N ASP A 3 -12.72 -14.22 10.53
CA ASP A 3 -13.99 -14.96 10.45
C ASP A 3 -15.12 -14.19 9.74
N ASN A 4 -14.93 -12.91 9.46
CA ASN A 4 -15.93 -12.04 8.83
C ASN A 4 -15.64 -11.76 7.33
N GLY A 5 -14.92 -12.61 6.65
CA GLY A 5 -14.63 -12.46 5.22
C GLY A 5 -13.47 -11.49 4.89
N TRP A 6 -12.66 -11.14 5.86
CA TRP A 6 -11.45 -10.32 5.69
C TRP A 6 -10.20 -11.14 5.35
N ASP A 7 -10.32 -12.47 5.30
CA ASP A 7 -9.20 -13.30 4.85
C ASP A 7 -8.89 -12.95 3.38
N PRO A 8 -7.71 -12.41 3.07
CA PRO A 8 -7.36 -11.98 1.72
C PRO A 8 -7.28 -13.16 0.74
N VAL A 9 -7.18 -14.38 1.27
CA VAL A 9 -7.06 -15.60 0.47
C VAL A 9 -8.29 -16.46 0.65
N PRO A 10 -9.09 -16.70 -0.40
CA PRO A 10 -10.21 -17.63 -0.35
C PRO A 10 -9.76 -19.03 0.09
N LEU A 11 -10.53 -19.69 0.94
CA LEU A 11 -10.22 -21.06 1.40
C LEU A 11 -10.07 -22.05 0.24
N SER A 12 -10.74 -21.80 -0.88
CA SER A 12 -10.58 -22.59 -2.12
C SER A 12 -9.18 -22.58 -2.70
N PHE A 13 -8.33 -21.60 -2.36
CA PHE A 13 -6.94 -21.53 -2.83
C PHE A 13 -6.03 -22.54 -2.12
N TYR A 14 -6.49 -23.15 -1.04
CA TYR A 14 -5.79 -24.26 -0.36
C TYR A 14 -6.11 -25.64 -0.98
N ASN A 15 -6.67 -25.69 -2.18
CA ASN A 15 -7.10 -26.92 -2.88
C ASN A 15 -5.97 -27.85 -3.35
N ASN A 16 -4.73 -27.48 -3.17
CA ASN A 16 -3.58 -28.29 -3.59
C ASN A 16 -3.25 -29.44 -2.62
N GLY A 17 -4.20 -29.85 -1.77
CA GLY A 17 -4.06 -30.93 -0.81
C GLY A 17 -3.47 -30.50 0.54
N GLY A 18 -3.15 -29.22 0.71
CA GLY A 18 -2.72 -28.68 1.99
C GLY A 18 -3.89 -28.52 2.97
N GLN A 19 -3.62 -28.72 4.26
CA GLN A 19 -4.57 -28.31 5.30
C GLN A 19 -4.55 -26.78 5.43
N VAL A 20 -5.73 -26.17 5.53
CA VAL A 20 -5.84 -24.74 5.87
C VAL A 20 -5.33 -24.56 7.31
N PRO A 21 -4.28 -23.77 7.54
CA PRO A 21 -3.79 -23.54 8.90
C PRO A 21 -4.89 -22.90 9.76
N PRO A 22 -4.96 -23.22 11.06
CA PRO A 22 -5.90 -22.57 11.95
C PRO A 22 -5.58 -21.07 12.03
N HIS A 23 -6.63 -20.26 12.13
CA HIS A 23 -6.45 -18.83 12.37
C HIS A 23 -5.84 -18.63 13.76
N LYS A 24 -4.81 -17.80 13.84
CA LYS A 24 -4.23 -17.36 15.12
C LYS A 24 -5.07 -16.21 15.67
N GLU A 25 -5.06 -16.04 16.98
CA GLU A 25 -5.67 -14.87 17.61
C GLU A 25 -4.92 -13.59 17.18
N GLY A 26 -5.65 -12.48 17.02
CA GLY A 26 -5.12 -11.19 16.61
C GLY A 26 -5.22 -10.93 15.11
N ASP A 27 -4.51 -9.91 14.62
CA ASP A 27 -4.57 -9.42 13.24
C ASP A 27 -3.49 -10.03 12.35
N ALA A 28 -2.62 -10.88 12.89
CA ALA A 28 -1.53 -11.50 12.14
C ALA A 28 -2.05 -12.40 11.01
N PRO A 29 -1.42 -12.35 9.83
CA PRO A 29 -1.74 -13.25 8.74
C PRO A 29 -1.62 -14.72 9.17
N ARG A 30 -2.55 -15.56 8.71
CA ARG A 30 -2.61 -16.99 9.06
C ARG A 30 -1.35 -17.75 8.69
N ASP A 31 -0.79 -17.44 7.52
CA ASP A 31 0.36 -18.12 6.94
C ASP A 31 1.03 -17.25 5.85
N ALA A 32 2.04 -17.80 5.19
CA ALA A 32 2.77 -17.11 4.12
C ALA A 32 1.87 -16.75 2.91
N LEU A 33 0.86 -17.55 2.61
CA LEU A 33 -0.07 -17.26 1.51
C LEU A 33 -1.00 -16.10 1.87
N ALA A 34 -1.52 -16.07 3.09
CA ALA A 34 -2.32 -14.95 3.59
C ALA A 34 -1.48 -13.67 3.68
N TYR A 35 -0.22 -13.77 4.12
CA TYR A 35 0.72 -12.64 4.12
C TYR A 35 0.99 -12.11 2.70
N MET A 36 1.12 -12.99 1.72
CA MET A 36 1.30 -12.63 0.31
C MET A 36 0.11 -11.83 -0.26
N GLY A 37 -1.11 -12.17 0.19
CA GLY A 37 -2.36 -11.55 -0.24
C GLY A 37 -2.79 -10.33 0.58
N ILE A 38 -2.02 -9.90 1.57
CA ILE A 38 -2.46 -8.90 2.56
C ILE A 38 -2.87 -7.56 1.93
N SER A 39 -2.23 -7.15 0.83
CA SER A 39 -2.52 -5.90 0.12
C SER A 39 -3.66 -5.99 -0.90
N TYR A 40 -4.07 -7.18 -1.32
CA TYR A 40 -4.95 -7.35 -2.49
C TYR A 40 -6.30 -6.65 -2.37
N ASN A 41 -6.92 -6.71 -1.20
CA ASN A 41 -8.21 -6.03 -0.97
C ASN A 41 -8.05 -4.50 -1.02
N ALA A 42 -6.96 -3.97 -0.50
CA ALA A 42 -6.65 -2.56 -0.57
C ALA A 42 -6.33 -2.11 -2.01
N GLU A 43 -5.57 -2.91 -2.75
CA GLU A 43 -5.26 -2.65 -4.16
C GLU A 43 -6.55 -2.52 -4.99
N LEU A 44 -7.50 -3.45 -4.82
CA LEU A 44 -8.79 -3.42 -5.52
C LEU A 44 -9.67 -2.27 -5.06
N PHE A 45 -9.73 -2.00 -3.75
CA PHE A 45 -10.50 -0.88 -3.20
C PHE A 45 -9.97 0.47 -3.72
N LEU A 46 -8.68 0.69 -3.67
CA LEU A 46 -8.05 1.92 -4.16
C LEU A 46 -8.21 2.07 -5.68
N ALA A 47 -8.14 0.96 -6.43
CA ALA A 47 -8.41 0.96 -7.86
C ALA A 47 -9.84 1.38 -8.16
N SER A 48 -10.84 0.90 -7.38
CA SER A 48 -12.23 1.32 -7.55
C SER A 48 -12.40 2.83 -7.34
N LEU A 49 -11.77 3.42 -6.32
CA LEU A 49 -11.82 4.86 -6.08
C LEU A 49 -11.28 5.67 -7.28
N ILE A 50 -10.23 5.16 -7.93
CA ILE A 50 -9.65 5.81 -9.11
C ILE A 50 -10.59 5.67 -10.32
N PHE A 51 -11.01 4.43 -10.62
CA PHE A 51 -11.83 4.15 -11.81
C PHE A 51 -13.27 4.66 -11.69
N ASP A 52 -13.81 4.79 -10.49
CA ASP A 52 -15.12 5.41 -10.24
C ASP A 52 -15.05 6.94 -10.15
N GLY A 53 -13.86 7.54 -10.30
CA GLY A 53 -13.64 8.98 -10.36
C GLY A 53 -13.77 9.69 -9.02
N VAL A 54 -13.63 8.98 -7.91
CA VAL A 54 -13.76 9.58 -6.56
C VAL A 54 -12.74 10.70 -6.36
N PHE A 55 -11.48 10.51 -6.76
CA PHE A 55 -10.44 11.54 -6.64
C PHE A 55 -10.64 12.73 -7.60
N THR A 56 -11.34 12.52 -8.70
CA THR A 56 -11.74 13.63 -9.60
C THR A 56 -12.86 14.44 -8.94
N LYS A 57 -13.80 13.78 -8.29
CA LYS A 57 -14.92 14.43 -7.58
C LYS A 57 -14.48 15.09 -6.28
N PHE A 58 -13.50 14.50 -5.59
CA PHE A 58 -12.97 14.98 -4.32
C PHE A 58 -11.45 15.19 -4.42
N PRO A 59 -10.99 16.29 -5.05
CA PRO A 59 -9.57 16.51 -5.38
C PRO A 59 -8.67 16.72 -4.15
N ASP A 60 -9.25 17.00 -2.99
CA ASP A 60 -8.53 17.17 -1.72
C ASP A 60 -8.55 15.92 -0.84
N LEU A 61 -9.25 14.86 -1.25
CA LEU A 61 -9.25 13.60 -0.53
C LEU A 61 -7.83 13.02 -0.50
N ARG A 62 -7.39 12.60 0.67
CA ARG A 62 -6.11 11.91 0.90
C ARG A 62 -6.33 10.63 1.65
N ILE A 63 -5.56 9.61 1.34
CA ILE A 63 -5.67 8.27 1.91
C ILE A 63 -4.32 7.83 2.43
N GLY A 64 -4.29 7.42 3.71
CA GLY A 64 -3.18 6.67 4.29
C GLY A 64 -3.46 5.18 4.24
N VAL A 65 -2.59 4.41 3.62
CA VAL A 65 -2.62 2.95 3.65
C VAL A 65 -1.64 2.48 4.70
N VAL A 66 -2.12 1.83 5.73
CA VAL A 66 -1.33 1.40 6.89
C VAL A 66 -1.43 -0.10 7.08
N GLU A 67 -0.39 -0.73 7.60
CA GLU A 67 -0.34 -2.17 7.95
C GLU A 67 -0.53 -3.15 6.77
N LEU A 68 -0.21 -2.71 5.54
CA LEU A 68 -0.36 -3.54 4.33
C LEU A 68 0.92 -3.65 3.52
N GLY A 69 2.03 -3.15 4.07
CA GLY A 69 3.31 -3.09 3.37
C GLY A 69 3.30 -2.15 2.16
N ALA A 70 4.42 -2.03 1.48
CA ALA A 70 4.60 -1.11 0.37
C ALA A 70 5.24 -1.73 -0.89
N SER A 71 5.79 -2.94 -0.82
CA SER A 71 6.51 -3.57 -1.95
C SER A 71 5.65 -3.79 -3.19
N TRP A 72 4.34 -3.85 -3.05
CA TRP A 72 3.37 -4.05 -4.14
C TRP A 72 3.16 -2.79 -5.00
N ILE A 73 3.43 -1.59 -4.49
CA ILE A 73 2.96 -0.32 -5.04
C ILE A 73 3.45 -0.03 -6.47
N ILE A 74 4.71 -0.32 -6.78
CA ILE A 74 5.29 0.01 -8.09
C ILE A 74 4.65 -0.84 -9.20
N SER A 75 4.51 -2.15 -8.98
CA SER A 75 3.88 -3.05 -9.94
C SER A 75 2.39 -2.73 -10.10
N TRP A 76 1.71 -2.43 -9.01
CA TRP A 76 0.31 -2.04 -9.02
C TRP A 76 0.05 -0.75 -9.79
N MET A 77 0.86 0.29 -9.62
CA MET A 77 0.75 1.53 -10.41
C MET A 77 0.89 1.26 -11.92
N LYS A 78 1.80 0.36 -12.30
CA LYS A 78 1.94 -0.06 -13.71
C LYS A 78 0.70 -0.80 -14.19
N HIS A 79 0.15 -1.72 -13.39
CA HIS A 79 -1.08 -2.45 -13.68
C HIS A 79 -2.28 -1.51 -13.85
N LEU A 80 -2.45 -0.54 -12.98
CA LEU A 80 -3.51 0.47 -13.08
C LEU A 80 -3.45 1.21 -14.42
N ASN A 81 -2.27 1.70 -14.80
CA ASN A 81 -2.09 2.39 -16.08
C ASN A 81 -2.36 1.47 -17.28
N GLN A 82 -1.99 0.20 -17.20
CA GLN A 82 -2.24 -0.78 -18.23
C GLN A 82 -3.75 -1.06 -18.36
N SER A 83 -4.44 -1.27 -17.24
CA SER A 83 -5.90 -1.49 -17.20
C SER A 83 -6.65 -0.30 -17.81
N TYR A 84 -6.29 0.92 -17.43
CA TYR A 84 -6.85 2.13 -18.01
C TYR A 84 -6.69 2.18 -19.53
N ARG A 85 -5.47 1.91 -20.04
CA ARG A 85 -5.20 1.92 -21.49
C ARG A 85 -5.98 0.86 -22.25
N ALA A 86 -6.14 -0.33 -21.66
CA ALA A 86 -6.86 -1.45 -22.26
C ALA A 86 -8.37 -1.16 -22.36
N PHE A 87 -8.96 -0.53 -21.35
CA PHE A 87 -10.42 -0.41 -21.24
C PHE A 87 -10.99 0.96 -21.60
N ARG A 88 -10.19 2.04 -21.67
CA ARG A 88 -10.68 3.41 -21.96
C ARG A 88 -11.49 3.60 -23.25
N ARG A 89 -11.45 2.62 -24.16
CA ARG A 89 -12.24 2.62 -25.39
C ARG A 89 -13.47 1.73 -25.31
N LEU A 90 -13.55 0.87 -24.29
CA LEU A 90 -14.60 -0.12 -24.09
C LEU A 90 -15.53 0.28 -22.95
N GLN A 91 -15.03 1.06 -22.01
CA GLN A 91 -15.74 1.55 -20.83
C GLN A 91 -15.65 3.07 -20.79
N ASP A 92 -16.72 3.73 -20.38
CA ASP A 92 -16.69 5.19 -20.16
C ASP A 92 -15.83 5.52 -18.92
N LEU A 93 -14.59 5.91 -19.18
CA LEU A 93 -13.62 6.40 -18.19
C LEU A 93 -13.33 7.87 -18.39
N SER A 94 -14.24 8.63 -19.02
CA SER A 94 -14.06 10.06 -19.33
C SER A 94 -13.88 10.93 -18.09
N HIS A 95 -14.34 10.48 -16.94
CA HIS A 95 -14.17 11.12 -15.64
C HIS A 95 -12.76 10.91 -15.03
N VAL A 96 -11.98 9.93 -15.50
CA VAL A 96 -10.60 9.71 -15.09
C VAL A 96 -9.70 10.65 -15.88
N LYS A 97 -9.34 11.80 -15.31
CA LYS A 97 -8.66 12.90 -15.99
C LYS A 97 -7.14 12.80 -16.01
N LEU A 98 -6.56 12.08 -15.09
CA LEU A 98 -5.12 11.82 -14.95
C LEU A 98 -4.83 10.35 -15.25
N LEU A 99 -3.58 10.00 -15.46
CA LEU A 99 -3.21 8.57 -15.42
C LEU A 99 -3.46 8.02 -14.01
N PRO A 100 -3.94 6.76 -13.89
CA PRO A 100 -4.18 6.17 -12.58
C PRO A 100 -3.03 6.27 -11.59
N SER A 101 -1.78 6.09 -12.04
CA SER A 101 -0.60 6.26 -11.20
C SER A 101 -0.40 7.71 -10.71
N GLU A 102 -0.88 8.72 -11.42
CA GLU A 102 -0.80 10.11 -11.00
C GLU A 102 -1.78 10.40 -9.85
N TYR A 103 -2.96 9.76 -9.85
CA TYR A 103 -3.86 9.80 -8.69
C TYR A 103 -3.21 9.16 -7.46
N VAL A 104 -2.53 8.01 -7.63
CA VAL A 104 -1.80 7.36 -6.53
C VAL A 104 -0.78 8.34 -5.93
N MET A 105 0.08 8.92 -6.75
CA MET A 105 1.11 9.86 -6.30
C MET A 105 0.53 11.07 -5.57
N LYS A 106 -0.61 11.56 -6.03
CA LYS A 106 -1.25 12.77 -5.50
C LYS A 106 -2.02 12.52 -4.19
N HIS A 107 -2.72 11.40 -4.10
CA HIS A 107 -3.75 11.19 -3.09
C HIS A 107 -3.39 10.15 -2.03
N ILE A 108 -2.39 9.30 -2.25
CA ILE A 108 -2.11 8.14 -1.41
C ILE A 108 -0.77 8.28 -0.71
N LYS A 109 -0.70 7.84 0.54
CA LYS A 109 0.51 7.63 1.32
C LYS A 109 0.45 6.24 1.95
N ILE A 110 1.61 5.57 2.07
CA ILE A 110 1.68 4.16 2.44
C ILE A 110 2.75 3.95 3.51
N THR A 111 2.47 3.11 4.49
CA THR A 111 3.47 2.65 5.46
C THR A 111 4.03 1.29 5.05
N PRO A 112 5.35 1.14 4.94
CA PRO A 112 5.97 -0.15 4.71
C PRO A 112 6.06 -0.99 5.99
N PHE A 113 6.26 -2.29 5.84
CA PHE A 113 6.70 -3.14 6.95
C PHE A 113 8.19 -2.98 7.24
N PRO A 114 8.62 -3.14 8.50
CA PRO A 114 10.03 -2.99 8.87
C PRO A 114 11.02 -3.96 8.20
N GLY A 115 10.54 -4.99 7.52
CA GLY A 115 11.36 -5.95 6.77
C GLY A 115 11.51 -5.67 5.28
N GLU A 116 10.88 -4.62 4.76
CA GLU A 116 10.92 -4.28 3.34
C GLU A 116 12.17 -3.46 2.97
N ASP A 117 12.65 -3.62 1.74
CA ASP A 117 13.76 -2.81 1.19
C ASP A 117 13.26 -1.40 0.81
N ILE A 118 13.20 -0.53 1.81
CA ILE A 118 12.71 0.84 1.66
C ILE A 118 13.67 1.68 0.83
N GLY A 119 14.97 1.45 0.97
CA GLY A 119 15.97 2.16 0.19
C GLY A 119 15.75 1.98 -1.31
N TRP A 120 15.48 0.75 -1.73
CA TRP A 120 15.15 0.47 -3.12
C TRP A 120 13.85 1.18 -3.55
N LEU A 121 12.79 1.10 -2.76
CA LEU A 121 11.51 1.74 -3.08
C LEU A 121 11.65 3.26 -3.21
N LEU A 122 12.34 3.93 -2.26
CA LEU A 122 12.58 5.37 -2.29
C LEU A 122 13.40 5.80 -3.51
N ASN A 123 14.37 4.98 -3.92
CA ASN A 123 15.19 5.26 -5.10
C ASN A 123 14.49 4.94 -6.43
N ASN A 124 13.42 4.15 -6.40
CA ASN A 124 12.66 3.76 -7.59
C ASN A 124 11.28 4.45 -7.71
N GLY A 125 11.15 5.67 -7.20
CA GLY A 125 9.99 6.52 -7.45
C GLY A 125 8.95 6.58 -6.33
N CYS A 126 9.21 5.97 -5.16
CA CYS A 126 8.26 5.97 -4.06
C CYS A 126 8.55 7.02 -2.97
N SER A 127 9.51 7.93 -3.18
CA SER A 127 9.91 8.92 -2.16
C SER A 127 8.78 9.86 -1.71
N GLU A 128 7.82 10.11 -2.58
CA GLU A 128 6.64 10.93 -2.28
C GLU A 128 5.45 10.11 -1.72
N LEU A 129 5.55 8.78 -1.72
CA LEU A 129 4.47 7.88 -1.30
C LEU A 129 4.68 7.33 0.10
N LEU A 130 5.94 6.95 0.44
CA LEU A 130 6.20 6.23 1.67
C LEU A 130 6.26 7.14 2.87
N MET A 131 5.63 6.72 3.96
CA MET A 131 5.71 7.37 5.26
C MET A 131 6.07 6.36 6.34
N PHE A 132 6.81 6.81 7.35
CA PHE A 132 7.27 6.00 8.46
C PHE A 132 6.10 5.56 9.35
N ALA A 133 6.14 4.31 9.78
CA ALA A 133 5.37 3.79 10.91
C ALA A 133 6.21 2.74 11.66
N SER A 134 6.05 2.66 12.97
CA SER A 134 6.74 1.67 13.82
C SER A 134 5.91 0.41 14.06
N ASP A 135 4.60 0.55 13.91
CA ASP A 135 3.61 -0.45 14.32
C ASP A 135 3.70 -0.85 15.81
N TYR A 136 4.34 0.02 16.61
CA TYR A 136 4.43 -0.20 18.05
C TYR A 136 3.07 0.13 18.71
N PRO A 137 2.56 -0.67 19.67
CA PRO A 137 3.19 -1.82 20.32
C PRO A 137 2.74 -3.20 19.80
N HIS A 138 2.31 -3.30 18.55
CA HIS A 138 1.91 -4.58 17.96
C HIS A 138 3.09 -5.55 17.86
N HIS A 139 2.82 -6.86 17.96
CA HIS A 139 3.86 -7.89 18.00
C HIS A 139 4.56 -8.11 16.64
N GLU A 140 3.93 -7.74 15.54
CA GLU A 140 4.51 -7.70 14.19
C GLU A 140 5.36 -6.46 13.95
N GLY A 141 5.23 -5.43 14.80
CA GLY A 141 6.10 -4.28 14.83
C GLY A 141 7.52 -4.63 15.28
N THR A 142 8.32 -3.65 15.58
CA THR A 142 9.69 -3.85 16.04
C THR A 142 10.06 -2.80 17.09
N ASP A 143 10.89 -3.22 18.03
CA ASP A 143 11.45 -2.31 19.06
C ASP A 143 12.47 -1.32 18.47
N ASP A 144 12.95 -1.59 17.25
CA ASP A 144 13.97 -0.79 16.58
C ASP A 144 13.62 -0.55 15.09
N PRO A 145 12.50 0.14 14.81
CA PRO A 145 12.06 0.38 13.45
C PRO A 145 13.01 1.28 12.65
N ILE A 146 13.60 2.28 13.30
CA ILE A 146 14.49 3.24 12.64
C ILE A 146 15.74 2.52 12.12
N ASP A 147 16.37 1.74 12.96
CA ASP A 147 17.60 1.00 12.61
C ASP A 147 17.34 -0.01 11.49
N ARG A 148 16.18 -0.66 11.48
CA ARG A 148 15.79 -1.59 10.41
C ARG A 148 15.63 -0.88 9.07
N PHE A 149 14.97 0.27 9.04
CA PHE A 149 14.83 1.05 7.82
C PHE A 149 16.15 1.65 7.36
N GLU A 150 16.94 2.24 8.28
CA GLU A 150 18.24 2.84 7.94
C GLU A 150 19.22 1.83 7.31
N LYS A 151 19.19 0.55 7.70
CA LYS A 151 20.00 -0.52 7.09
C LYS A 151 19.75 -0.67 5.58
N THR A 152 18.56 -0.33 5.11
CA THR A 152 18.21 -0.39 3.68
C THR A 152 18.44 0.93 2.95
N MET A 153 18.73 2.01 3.67
CA MET A 153 18.76 3.38 3.15
C MET A 153 20.17 3.99 3.03
N ALA A 154 21.22 3.16 2.96
CA ALA A 154 22.60 3.64 2.87
C ALA A 154 22.84 4.59 1.69
N ASP A 155 22.21 4.33 0.54
CA ASP A 155 22.34 5.10 -0.69
C ASP A 155 21.15 6.04 -0.95
N VAL A 156 20.36 6.34 0.07
CA VAL A 156 19.18 7.22 -0.03
C VAL A 156 19.57 8.64 0.40
N SER A 157 19.19 9.63 -0.40
CA SER A 157 19.46 11.04 -0.07
C SER A 157 18.70 11.50 1.17
N GLU A 158 19.24 12.47 1.90
CA GLU A 158 18.63 13.05 3.09
C GLU A 158 17.24 13.66 2.82
N GLU A 159 17.02 14.20 1.62
CA GLU A 159 15.70 14.70 1.20
C GLU A 159 14.66 13.57 1.17
N LYS A 160 14.98 12.43 0.58
CA LYS A 160 14.09 11.27 0.52
C LYS A 160 13.83 10.68 1.90
N LYS A 161 14.86 10.60 2.75
CA LYS A 161 14.72 10.18 4.15
C LYS A 161 13.81 11.12 4.91
N LYS A 162 13.97 12.44 4.75
CA LYS A 162 13.09 13.45 5.37
C LYS A 162 11.64 13.31 4.90
N ASN A 163 11.40 13.06 3.62
CA ASN A 163 10.05 12.77 3.10
C ASN A 163 9.46 11.56 3.82
N PHE A 164 10.21 10.47 3.89
CA PHE A 164 9.78 9.22 4.55
C PHE A 164 9.47 9.41 6.04
N TYR A 165 10.40 9.99 6.81
CA TYR A 165 10.23 10.12 8.26
C TYR A 165 9.25 11.21 8.71
N SER A 166 8.93 12.19 7.88
CA SER A 166 8.19 13.36 8.32
C SER A 166 7.26 13.97 7.28
N ASP A 167 7.79 14.36 6.11
CA ASP A 167 7.09 15.31 5.27
C ASP A 167 5.89 14.68 4.55
N ASN A 168 5.96 13.39 4.21
CA ASN A 168 4.83 12.69 3.58
C ASN A 168 3.64 12.52 4.53
N PHE A 169 3.89 12.26 5.82
CA PHE A 169 2.84 12.23 6.82
C PHE A 169 2.21 13.63 7.05
N LYS A 170 3.03 14.68 7.09
CA LYS A 170 2.51 16.06 7.15
C LYS A 170 1.66 16.39 5.92
N LYS A 171 2.09 15.98 4.72
CA LYS A 171 1.31 16.15 3.48
C LYS A 171 -0.03 15.40 3.52
N LEU A 172 -0.07 14.21 4.14
CA LEU A 172 -1.31 13.46 4.33
C LEU A 172 -2.31 14.24 5.20
N LEU A 173 -1.83 14.86 6.28
CA LEU A 173 -2.66 15.61 7.23
C LEU A 173 -2.94 17.06 6.79
N ALA A 174 -2.15 17.63 5.88
CA ALA A 174 -2.32 19.01 5.42
C ALA A 174 -3.64 19.17 4.68
N GLY A 175 -4.62 19.77 5.32
CA GLY A 175 -6.01 19.92 4.85
C GLY A 175 -7.04 19.39 5.83
N SER A 176 -6.59 18.77 6.93
CA SER A 176 -7.46 18.30 8.03
C SER A 176 -7.50 19.28 9.20
N ILE A 177 -6.90 20.48 9.09
CA ILE A 177 -6.86 21.52 10.11
C ILE A 177 -7.46 22.80 9.51
#